data_8804786e6013a14ea1f026f27e1b5d0d
#
_entry.id   8804786e6013a14ea1f026f27e1b5d0d
#
_cell.length_a   1.000
_cell.length_b   1.000
_cell.length_c   1.000
_cell.angle_alpha   90.00
_cell.angle_beta   90.00
_cell.angle_gamma   90.00
#
_symmetry.space_group_name_H-M   'P 1'
#
loop_
_entity.id
_entity.type
_entity.pdbx_description
1 polymer ?
#
loop_
_entity_poly.entity_id
_entity_poly.type
_entity_poly.pdbx_seq_one_letter_code
_entity_poly.pdbx_strand_id
1 'polypeptide(L)'
;MSAQNQFNEAWWMQSRNDTLPSVNLLQIKTLLNSDINQSKKVIIAVLDSDVDINHKDLKPFLWKNKKETPNNGIDDDKNGYVDDIYGWNFLGKEDSEKSLEYTRMEETRILSKYSKEKLNRLFYRKKVPYNYHMVKSSYDTILKDLKEDLELYKNIHSGYSQVVDTLKSISKYKYITLDNIDNIKSDDVYINQCIAYAKDLLQQGYTYELIKSILDYKVNGIKVCMNLQYDNRVLVGDKPYDFCDANYGNSLNGKMASKIDHGTKVSGVIASVLHALDYKKSIEIMPLCITGIGDFLDKDLALAIRYAVDNGARIITLSQTKTFSLNDKKVKKAMKYAQKKGVLIIKSAGNENLNLDNTLRFPNDVSKRGNEVLKNLLIVGASGKTLETIKDEDSNYGMKNVDIFAPGIEINTLKPDNEYTEGSGSSYSAPIVSIIIGLIYSKYPNLTASEVKQIIMESGVSYNIMVNKPSSNKEKELVPFSSLSKSGKIVNAYNALLMAEEVSKKKKNKK
;
A
#
# COMPACT_ATOMS: atom_id res chain seq x y z
N MET A 1 -3.42 -27.14 -1.51
CA MET A 1 -4.52 -26.70 -0.59
C MET A 1 -5.39 -25.70 -1.33
N SER A 2 -6.69 -25.63 -1.08
CA SER A 2 -7.52 -24.57 -1.65
C SER A 2 -7.13 -23.24 -0.99
N ALA A 3 -7.24 -22.11 -1.71
CA ALA A 3 -7.00 -20.76 -1.17
C ALA A 3 -7.74 -20.53 0.17
N GLN A 4 -8.97 -21.04 0.28
CA GLN A 4 -9.78 -20.92 1.47
C GLN A 4 -9.13 -21.54 2.72
N ASN A 5 -8.49 -22.71 2.60
CA ASN A 5 -7.83 -23.35 3.74
C ASN A 5 -6.56 -22.60 4.17
N GLN A 6 -5.81 -22.06 3.21
CA GLN A 6 -4.59 -21.29 3.50
C GLN A 6 -4.89 -19.97 4.25
N PHE A 7 -5.99 -19.29 3.90
CA PHE A 7 -6.38 -18.05 4.57
C PHE A 7 -7.10 -18.25 5.90
N ASN A 8 -7.81 -19.38 6.09
CA ASN A 8 -8.47 -19.69 7.36
C ASN A 8 -7.49 -19.88 8.53
N GLU A 9 -6.22 -20.18 8.27
CA GLU A 9 -5.18 -20.33 9.28
C GLU A 9 -4.45 -19.01 9.61
N ALA A 10 -4.75 -17.91 8.89
CA ALA A 10 -4.09 -16.63 9.09
C ALA A 10 -4.36 -16.10 10.52
N TRP A 11 -3.29 -15.90 11.27
CA TRP A 11 -3.34 -15.51 12.68
C TRP A 11 -4.21 -14.28 12.95
N TRP A 12 -4.14 -13.30 12.09
CA TRP A 12 -4.83 -12.02 12.24
C TRP A 12 -6.35 -12.10 12.03
N MET A 13 -6.84 -13.14 11.36
CA MET A 13 -8.26 -13.40 11.14
C MET A 13 -8.93 -14.16 12.29
N GLN A 14 -8.13 -14.87 13.10
CA GLN A 14 -8.61 -15.79 14.14
C GLN A 14 -9.40 -15.07 15.24
N SER A 15 -10.05 -15.86 16.08
CA SER A 15 -10.62 -15.37 17.30
C SER A 15 -9.53 -14.86 18.23
N ARG A 16 -9.73 -13.66 18.77
CA ARG A 16 -8.82 -13.10 19.74
C ARG A 16 -8.70 -13.99 20.96
N ASN A 17 -7.49 -14.17 21.46
CA ASN A 17 -7.21 -14.70 22.78
C ASN A 17 -6.33 -13.70 23.56
N ASP A 18 -5.97 -14.04 24.78
CA ASP A 18 -5.23 -13.13 25.68
C ASP A 18 -3.82 -12.80 25.20
N THR A 19 -3.30 -13.51 24.20
CA THR A 19 -1.95 -13.34 23.67
C THR A 19 -1.90 -12.85 22.23
N LEU A 20 -3.01 -12.94 21.48
CA LEU A 20 -3.05 -12.70 20.04
C LEU A 20 -3.92 -11.47 19.71
N PRO A 21 -3.35 -10.35 19.28
CA PRO A 21 -4.09 -9.12 18.95
C PRO A 21 -4.75 -9.18 17.56
N SER A 22 -5.47 -10.28 17.29
CA SER A 22 -6.23 -10.50 16.05
C SER A 22 -7.47 -9.62 15.96
N VAL A 23 -8.09 -9.57 14.78
CA VAL A 23 -9.27 -8.71 14.53
C VAL A 23 -10.62 -9.42 14.68
N ASN A 24 -10.66 -10.67 15.13
CA ASN A 24 -11.89 -11.48 15.29
C ASN A 24 -12.73 -11.59 14.01
N LEU A 25 -12.08 -11.71 12.86
CA LEU A 25 -12.74 -11.66 11.57
C LEU A 25 -13.58 -12.93 11.31
N LEU A 26 -13.07 -14.11 11.65
CA LEU A 26 -13.82 -15.35 11.41
C LEU A 26 -15.09 -15.46 12.23
N GLN A 27 -15.16 -14.79 13.38
CA GLN A 27 -16.37 -14.76 14.23
C GLN A 27 -17.54 -14.04 13.58
N ILE A 28 -17.30 -13.15 12.61
CA ILE A 28 -18.40 -12.41 11.96
C ILE A 28 -19.16 -13.24 10.93
N LYS A 29 -18.67 -14.42 10.55
CA LYS A 29 -19.29 -15.27 9.53
C LYS A 29 -20.77 -15.55 9.83
N THR A 30 -21.10 -15.85 11.08
CA THR A 30 -22.48 -16.06 11.52
C THR A 30 -23.32 -14.79 11.46
N LEU A 31 -22.73 -13.63 11.80
CA LEU A 31 -23.41 -12.35 11.72
C LEU A 31 -23.71 -11.91 10.29
N LEU A 32 -22.85 -12.27 9.33
CA LEU A 32 -23.03 -11.95 7.92
C LEU A 32 -24.07 -12.81 7.23
N ASN A 33 -24.17 -14.09 7.63
CA ASN A 33 -25.07 -15.07 7.00
C ASN A 33 -26.56 -14.86 7.34
N SER A 34 -26.87 -14.13 8.40
CA SER A 34 -28.25 -13.92 8.86
C SER A 34 -29.14 -13.14 7.89
N ASP A 35 -28.58 -12.39 6.89
CA ASP A 35 -29.34 -11.51 5.99
C ASP A 35 -28.73 -11.37 4.58
N ILE A 36 -28.18 -12.44 4.02
CA ILE A 36 -27.47 -12.42 2.70
C ILE A 36 -28.29 -11.80 1.57
N ASN A 37 -29.63 -11.91 1.63
CA ASN A 37 -30.53 -11.39 0.58
C ASN A 37 -30.71 -9.85 0.63
N GLN A 38 -30.22 -9.15 1.65
CA GLN A 38 -30.33 -7.70 1.82
C GLN A 38 -29.01 -6.96 1.64
N SER A 39 -27.92 -7.66 1.35
CA SER A 39 -26.57 -7.08 1.21
C SER A 39 -26.51 -6.13 0.00
N LYS A 40 -26.06 -4.90 0.21
CA LYS A 40 -25.79 -3.96 -0.88
C LYS A 40 -24.37 -4.12 -1.39
N LYS A 41 -24.22 -3.94 -2.69
CA LYS A 41 -22.92 -3.93 -3.36
C LYS A 41 -22.06 -2.76 -2.86
N VAL A 42 -20.82 -3.04 -2.49
CA VAL A 42 -19.82 -2.07 -2.03
C VAL A 42 -18.58 -2.20 -2.90
N ILE A 43 -18.09 -1.09 -3.42
CA ILE A 43 -16.86 -1.03 -4.19
C ILE A 43 -15.77 -0.45 -3.28
N ILE A 44 -14.65 -1.18 -3.17
CA ILE A 44 -13.41 -0.76 -2.53
C ILE A 44 -12.42 -0.44 -3.64
N ALA A 45 -12.08 0.83 -3.83
CA ALA A 45 -11.04 1.24 -4.76
C ALA A 45 -9.67 1.09 -4.08
N VAL A 46 -8.72 0.41 -4.73
CA VAL A 46 -7.34 0.24 -4.28
C VAL A 46 -6.46 1.12 -5.16
N LEU A 47 -5.94 2.20 -4.58
CA LEU A 47 -5.04 3.14 -5.25
C LEU A 47 -3.59 2.75 -4.89
N ASP A 48 -2.91 2.06 -5.80
CA ASP A 48 -1.60 1.46 -5.54
C ASP A 48 -0.77 1.31 -6.83
N SER A 49 0.17 0.38 -6.88
CA SER A 49 0.82 -0.08 -8.10
C SER A 49 -0.13 -0.95 -8.94
N ASP A 50 0.35 -1.46 -10.07
CA ASP A 50 -0.43 -2.36 -10.92
C ASP A 50 -0.86 -3.64 -10.16
N VAL A 51 -1.95 -4.24 -10.62
CA VAL A 51 -2.58 -5.39 -9.97
C VAL A 51 -2.71 -6.54 -10.97
N ASP A 52 -2.35 -7.75 -10.59
CA ASP A 52 -2.60 -8.95 -11.40
C ASP A 52 -4.10 -9.28 -11.45
N ILE A 53 -4.79 -8.68 -12.41
CA ILE A 53 -6.22 -8.88 -12.65
C ILE A 53 -6.58 -10.29 -13.11
N ASN A 54 -5.58 -11.11 -13.45
CA ASN A 54 -5.77 -12.49 -13.88
C ASN A 54 -5.58 -13.50 -12.74
N HIS A 55 -5.08 -13.05 -11.57
CA HIS A 55 -4.93 -13.94 -10.42
C HIS A 55 -6.26 -14.62 -10.07
N LYS A 56 -6.27 -15.96 -10.03
CA LYS A 56 -7.49 -16.79 -9.89
C LYS A 56 -8.35 -16.43 -8.68
N ASP A 57 -7.72 -16.03 -7.56
CA ASP A 57 -8.41 -15.72 -6.30
C ASP A 57 -8.72 -14.21 -6.14
N LEU A 58 -8.23 -13.35 -7.03
CA LEU A 58 -8.60 -11.94 -7.09
C LEU A 58 -9.70 -11.68 -8.12
N LYS A 59 -9.59 -12.33 -9.28
CA LYS A 59 -10.49 -12.14 -10.44
C LYS A 59 -11.99 -12.21 -10.12
N PRO A 60 -12.47 -13.11 -9.22
CA PRO A 60 -13.88 -13.18 -8.85
C PRO A 60 -14.43 -11.94 -8.14
N PHE A 61 -13.56 -11.12 -7.56
CA PHE A 61 -13.93 -9.94 -6.78
C PHE A 61 -13.63 -8.63 -7.50
N LEU A 62 -13.07 -8.66 -8.70
CA LEU A 62 -12.77 -7.46 -9.45
C LEU A 62 -14.06 -6.72 -9.84
N TRP A 63 -14.07 -5.42 -9.60
CA TRP A 63 -15.06 -4.52 -10.14
C TRP A 63 -14.99 -4.52 -11.68
N LYS A 64 -16.14 -4.37 -12.31
CA LYS A 64 -16.23 -4.24 -13.76
C LYS A 64 -17.08 -3.04 -14.12
N ASN A 65 -16.56 -2.17 -14.98
CA ASN A 65 -17.34 -1.14 -15.64
C ASN A 65 -18.29 -1.82 -16.66
N LYS A 66 -19.55 -1.92 -16.29
CA LYS A 66 -20.57 -2.59 -17.14
C LYS A 66 -21.04 -1.73 -18.30
N LYS A 67 -20.61 -0.47 -18.35
CA LYS A 67 -20.97 0.46 -19.42
C LYS A 67 -19.96 0.42 -20.55
N GLU A 68 -18.79 -0.19 -20.33
CA GLU A 68 -17.75 -0.38 -21.32
C GLU A 68 -17.88 -1.71 -22.05
N THR A 69 -17.65 -1.67 -23.37
CA THR A 69 -17.52 -2.86 -24.23
C THR A 69 -16.04 -3.21 -24.36
N PRO A 70 -15.60 -4.36 -23.86
CA PRO A 70 -14.17 -4.67 -23.80
C PRO A 70 -13.45 -4.61 -25.14
N ASN A 71 -12.29 -3.95 -25.18
CA ASN A 71 -11.34 -3.91 -26.28
C ASN A 71 -11.94 -3.37 -27.62
N ASN A 72 -12.90 -2.46 -27.56
CA ASN A 72 -13.43 -1.81 -28.75
C ASN A 72 -12.72 -0.49 -29.10
N GLY A 73 -11.84 0.01 -28.21
CA GLY A 73 -11.10 1.27 -28.40
C GLY A 73 -11.96 2.52 -28.26
N ILE A 74 -13.14 2.40 -27.65
CA ILE A 74 -14.11 3.48 -27.48
C ILE A 74 -14.37 3.69 -25.98
N ASP A 75 -14.46 4.94 -25.55
CA ASP A 75 -14.99 5.32 -24.24
C ASP A 75 -16.53 5.33 -24.36
N ASP A 76 -17.15 4.15 -24.10
CA ASP A 76 -18.59 3.95 -24.31
C ASP A 76 -19.43 4.75 -23.31
N ASP A 77 -18.95 4.96 -22.09
CA ASP A 77 -19.68 5.71 -21.06
C ASP A 77 -19.29 7.20 -20.98
N LYS A 78 -18.35 7.62 -21.82
CA LYS A 78 -17.89 9.01 -21.98
C LYS A 78 -17.36 9.63 -20.69
N ASN A 79 -16.69 8.79 -19.89
CA ASN A 79 -16.08 9.22 -18.63
C ASN A 79 -14.65 9.77 -18.81
N GLY A 80 -14.06 9.67 -19.99
CA GLY A 80 -12.71 10.09 -20.37
C GLY A 80 -11.67 8.96 -20.33
N TYR A 81 -12.08 7.71 -20.11
CA TYR A 81 -11.20 6.56 -19.94
C TYR A 81 -11.61 5.41 -20.85
N VAL A 82 -10.88 5.20 -21.93
CA VAL A 82 -11.18 4.19 -22.97
C VAL A 82 -10.96 2.78 -22.44
N ASP A 83 -11.95 1.88 -22.61
CA ASP A 83 -11.85 0.46 -22.21
C ASP A 83 -11.50 0.27 -20.72
N ASP A 84 -11.97 1.09 -19.81
CA ASP A 84 -11.66 1.04 -18.37
C ASP A 84 -12.40 -0.08 -17.61
N ILE A 85 -12.33 -1.31 -18.14
CA ILE A 85 -13.12 -2.47 -17.71
C ILE A 85 -12.95 -2.82 -16.24
N TYR A 86 -11.70 -2.80 -15.71
CA TYR A 86 -11.40 -3.20 -14.34
C TYR A 86 -10.91 -2.04 -13.46
N GLY A 87 -10.70 -0.87 -14.06
CA GLY A 87 -10.10 0.30 -13.47
C GLY A 87 -9.15 0.98 -14.43
N TRP A 88 -8.23 1.81 -13.90
CA TRP A 88 -7.38 2.63 -14.74
C TRP A 88 -5.92 2.65 -14.28
N ASN A 89 -5.03 2.74 -15.25
CA ASN A 89 -3.60 2.87 -15.04
C ASN A 89 -3.11 4.27 -15.43
N PHE A 90 -2.92 5.14 -14.44
CA PHE A 90 -2.43 6.51 -14.63
C PHE A 90 -0.94 6.59 -15.00
N LEU A 91 -0.23 5.47 -15.00
CA LEU A 91 1.17 5.36 -15.44
C LEU A 91 1.30 4.76 -16.86
N GLY A 92 0.16 4.49 -17.50
CA GLY A 92 0.13 3.97 -18.86
C GLY A 92 0.82 4.90 -19.84
N LYS A 93 1.61 4.34 -20.76
CA LYS A 93 2.24 5.09 -21.83
C LYS A 93 1.26 5.34 -22.95
N GLU A 94 1.35 6.52 -23.56
CA GLU A 94 0.57 6.86 -24.75
C GLU A 94 0.74 5.81 -25.86
N ASP A 95 -0.33 5.46 -26.54
CA ASP A 95 -0.39 4.49 -27.65
C ASP A 95 0.26 3.12 -27.36
N SER A 96 0.25 2.67 -26.11
CA SER A 96 0.95 1.45 -25.72
C SER A 96 0.27 0.80 -24.51
N GLU A 97 0.28 -0.53 -24.47
CA GLU A 97 -0.11 -1.30 -23.28
C GLU A 97 0.96 -1.29 -22.17
N LYS A 98 2.03 -0.54 -22.36
CA LYS A 98 3.14 -0.45 -21.39
C LYS A 98 2.85 0.61 -20.33
N SER A 99 3.53 0.51 -19.22
CA SER A 99 3.43 1.40 -18.08
C SER A 99 4.80 1.90 -17.63
N LEU A 100 4.85 2.99 -16.89
CA LEU A 100 6.07 3.39 -16.21
C LEU A 100 6.32 2.45 -15.02
N GLU A 101 7.48 1.82 -15.02
CA GLU A 101 7.94 1.01 -13.89
C GLU A 101 8.50 1.88 -12.76
N TYR A 102 9.22 2.94 -13.11
CA TYR A 102 9.84 3.88 -12.17
C TYR A 102 9.22 5.26 -12.29
N THR A 103 9.04 5.93 -11.15
CA THR A 103 8.56 7.30 -11.06
C THR A 103 9.53 8.15 -10.22
N ARG A 104 9.62 9.44 -10.51
CA ARG A 104 10.49 10.34 -9.74
C ARG A 104 10.02 10.45 -8.29
N MET A 105 10.99 10.55 -7.36
CA MET A 105 10.71 10.97 -5.98
C MET A 105 10.17 12.41 -5.96
N GLU A 106 9.37 12.74 -4.98
CA GLU A 106 8.80 14.09 -4.89
C GLU A 106 9.85 15.16 -4.63
N GLU A 107 10.91 14.84 -3.89
CA GLU A 107 12.09 15.69 -3.73
C GLU A 107 12.70 16.07 -5.08
N THR A 108 12.84 15.08 -5.95
CA THR A 108 13.37 15.27 -7.31
C THR A 108 12.49 16.21 -8.13
N ARG A 109 11.16 16.02 -8.07
CA ARG A 109 10.18 16.87 -8.75
C ARG A 109 10.23 18.32 -8.23
N ILE A 110 10.34 18.50 -6.90
CA ILE A 110 10.41 19.81 -6.27
C ILE A 110 11.69 20.55 -6.67
N LEU A 111 12.85 19.88 -6.57
CA LEU A 111 14.15 20.47 -6.89
C LEU A 111 14.31 20.76 -8.37
N SER A 112 13.71 19.96 -9.26
CA SER A 112 13.68 20.24 -10.70
C SER A 112 12.79 21.43 -11.06
N LYS A 113 11.73 21.66 -10.28
CA LYS A 113 10.70 22.68 -10.58
C LYS A 113 11.02 24.05 -10.00
N TYR A 114 11.67 24.12 -8.83
CA TYR A 114 11.83 25.34 -8.08
C TYR A 114 13.30 25.66 -7.78
N SER A 115 13.73 26.92 -8.07
CA SER A 115 14.99 27.42 -7.54
C SER A 115 14.93 27.52 -6.01
N LYS A 116 16.12 27.57 -5.38
CA LYS A 116 16.29 27.76 -3.93
C LYS A 116 15.51 28.98 -3.42
N GLU A 117 15.65 30.11 -4.09
CA GLU A 117 15.01 31.38 -3.72
C GLU A 117 13.49 31.28 -3.81
N LYS A 118 12.98 30.67 -4.89
CA LYS A 118 11.53 30.49 -5.09
C LYS A 118 10.92 29.58 -4.04
N LEU A 119 11.56 28.44 -3.74
CA LEU A 119 11.06 27.48 -2.75
C LEU A 119 11.08 28.09 -1.34
N ASN A 120 12.16 28.75 -0.95
CA ASN A 120 12.24 29.46 0.33
C ASN A 120 11.18 30.57 0.44
N ARG A 121 10.94 31.35 -0.61
CA ARG A 121 9.88 32.35 -0.64
C ARG A 121 8.48 31.72 -0.46
N LEU A 122 8.22 30.56 -1.06
CA LEU A 122 6.96 29.83 -0.85
C LEU A 122 6.81 29.36 0.59
N PHE A 123 7.88 28.87 1.20
CA PHE A 123 7.90 28.46 2.60
C PHE A 123 7.64 29.65 3.55
N TYR A 124 8.37 30.76 3.43
CA TYR A 124 8.16 31.97 4.26
C TYR A 124 6.76 32.54 4.12
N ARG A 125 6.16 32.45 2.92
CA ARG A 125 4.77 32.84 2.68
C ARG A 125 3.76 31.78 3.12
N LYS A 126 4.19 30.73 3.80
CA LYS A 126 3.37 29.60 4.26
C LYS A 126 2.54 28.97 3.13
N LYS A 127 3.06 28.96 1.91
CA LYS A 127 2.42 28.30 0.76
C LYS A 127 2.68 26.79 0.75
N VAL A 128 3.89 26.39 1.16
CA VAL A 128 4.33 25.00 1.38
C VAL A 128 4.87 24.84 2.80
N PRO A 129 4.83 23.64 3.41
CA PRO A 129 5.31 23.38 4.77
C PRO A 129 6.81 23.08 4.84
N TYR A 130 7.55 23.17 3.72
CA TYR A 130 8.98 22.82 3.61
C TYR A 130 9.76 23.89 2.86
N ASN A 131 11.03 24.05 3.19
CA ASN A 131 11.97 24.95 2.51
C ASN A 131 12.95 24.14 1.63
N TYR A 132 13.82 24.87 0.92
CA TYR A 132 14.81 24.23 0.04
C TYR A 132 15.75 23.30 0.80
N HIS A 133 16.22 23.70 1.99
CA HIS A 133 17.16 22.89 2.78
C HIS A 133 16.56 21.56 3.20
N MET A 134 15.31 21.54 3.65
CA MET A 134 14.62 20.29 4.02
C MET A 134 14.51 19.33 2.83
N VAL A 135 14.09 19.83 1.67
CA VAL A 135 13.93 19.00 0.47
C VAL A 135 15.28 18.53 -0.05
N LYS A 136 16.29 19.41 -0.06
CA LYS A 136 17.63 19.08 -0.54
C LYS A 136 18.33 18.06 0.37
N SER A 137 18.20 18.22 1.69
CA SER A 137 18.74 17.27 2.65
C SER A 137 18.11 15.88 2.49
N SER A 138 16.77 15.79 2.34
CA SER A 138 16.09 14.52 2.07
C SER A 138 16.57 13.88 0.77
N TYR A 139 16.63 14.67 -0.32
CA TYR A 139 17.14 14.22 -1.61
C TYR A 139 18.58 13.69 -1.51
N ASP A 140 19.47 14.44 -0.83
CA ASP A 140 20.88 14.05 -0.70
C ASP A 140 21.05 12.77 0.13
N THR A 141 20.26 12.60 1.18
CA THR A 141 20.26 11.38 1.98
C THR A 141 19.84 10.18 1.14
N ILE A 142 18.68 10.25 0.47
CA ILE A 142 18.20 9.16 -0.39
C ILE A 142 19.22 8.82 -1.49
N LEU A 143 19.77 9.84 -2.14
CA LEU A 143 20.76 9.62 -3.20
C LEU A 143 22.05 8.99 -2.68
N LYS A 144 22.49 9.39 -1.47
CA LYS A 144 23.67 8.82 -0.81
C LYS A 144 23.43 7.34 -0.50
N ASP A 145 22.32 7.01 0.15
CA ASP A 145 21.97 5.65 0.54
C ASP A 145 21.86 4.73 -0.69
N LEU A 146 21.20 5.23 -1.77
CA LEU A 146 21.12 4.49 -3.03
C LEU A 146 22.49 4.25 -3.67
N LYS A 147 23.43 5.20 -3.57
CA LYS A 147 24.79 5.04 -4.11
C LYS A 147 25.63 4.07 -3.29
N GLU A 148 25.57 4.15 -1.96
CA GLU A 148 26.27 3.24 -1.06
C GLU A 148 25.78 1.80 -1.28
N ASP A 149 24.48 1.60 -1.31
CA ASP A 149 23.88 0.32 -1.64
C ASP A 149 24.27 -0.18 -3.05
N LEU A 150 24.26 0.71 -4.05
CA LEU A 150 24.67 0.35 -5.42
C LEU A 150 26.07 -0.21 -5.45
N GLU A 151 27.03 0.43 -4.79
CA GLU A 151 28.40 -0.06 -4.74
C GLU A 151 28.52 -1.39 -3.99
N LEU A 152 27.79 -1.55 -2.87
CA LEU A 152 27.72 -2.81 -2.14
C LEU A 152 27.21 -3.95 -3.05
N TYR A 153 26.06 -3.76 -3.68
CA TYR A 153 25.44 -4.80 -4.50
C TYR A 153 26.19 -5.06 -5.82
N LYS A 154 26.90 -4.08 -6.38
CA LYS A 154 27.83 -4.31 -7.50
C LYS A 154 28.95 -5.26 -7.12
N ASN A 155 29.54 -5.07 -5.94
CA ASN A 155 30.63 -5.92 -5.46
C ASN A 155 30.11 -7.35 -5.18
N ILE A 156 28.96 -7.48 -4.51
CA ILE A 156 28.33 -8.79 -4.26
C ILE A 156 28.00 -9.47 -5.60
N HIS A 157 27.36 -8.76 -6.53
CA HIS A 157 26.97 -9.31 -7.83
C HIS A 157 28.18 -9.76 -8.64
N SER A 158 29.26 -8.96 -8.68
CA SER A 158 30.47 -9.30 -9.39
C SER A 158 31.12 -10.57 -8.85
N GLY A 159 31.32 -10.66 -7.52
CA GLY A 159 31.87 -11.84 -6.87
C GLY A 159 30.97 -13.07 -7.05
N TYR A 160 29.65 -12.91 -6.85
CA TYR A 160 28.72 -14.01 -6.99
C TYR A 160 28.56 -14.49 -8.44
N SER A 161 28.64 -13.59 -9.42
CA SER A 161 28.65 -13.97 -10.84
C SER A 161 29.82 -14.90 -11.19
N GLN A 162 31.05 -14.55 -10.76
CA GLN A 162 32.22 -15.37 -10.97
C GLN A 162 32.08 -16.75 -10.31
N VAL A 163 31.56 -16.79 -9.09
CA VAL A 163 31.31 -18.04 -8.37
C VAL A 163 30.26 -18.90 -9.09
N VAL A 164 29.15 -18.31 -9.48
CA VAL A 164 28.06 -19.02 -10.21
C VAL A 164 28.56 -19.55 -11.55
N ASP A 165 29.34 -18.76 -12.30
CA ASP A 165 29.89 -19.18 -13.57
C ASP A 165 30.90 -20.33 -13.40
N THR A 166 31.73 -20.27 -12.33
CA THR A 166 32.66 -21.38 -11.98
C THR A 166 31.87 -22.66 -11.65
N LEU A 167 30.87 -22.57 -10.79
CA LEU A 167 30.07 -23.75 -10.39
C LEU A 167 29.26 -24.33 -11.55
N LYS A 168 28.74 -23.48 -12.46
CA LYS A 168 28.06 -23.93 -13.69
C LYS A 168 29.03 -24.64 -14.67
N SER A 169 30.27 -24.19 -14.77
CA SER A 169 31.25 -24.80 -15.70
C SER A 169 31.62 -26.21 -15.31
N ILE A 170 31.55 -26.57 -14.03
CA ILE A 170 31.92 -27.91 -13.51
C ILE A 170 30.70 -28.78 -13.18
N SER A 171 29.50 -28.22 -13.22
CA SER A 171 28.25 -28.94 -12.92
C SER A 171 27.34 -28.95 -14.15
N LYS A 172 26.30 -29.84 -14.11
CA LYS A 172 25.26 -29.85 -15.16
C LYS A 172 24.13 -28.84 -14.87
N TYR A 173 24.23 -28.06 -13.81
CA TYR A 173 23.11 -27.23 -13.34
C TYR A 173 23.06 -25.89 -14.09
N LYS A 174 21.89 -25.58 -14.65
CA LYS A 174 21.62 -24.28 -15.26
C LYS A 174 21.48 -23.17 -14.20
N TYR A 175 20.95 -23.53 -13.03
CA TYR A 175 20.80 -22.64 -11.86
C TYR A 175 21.41 -23.31 -10.64
N ILE A 176 22.14 -22.55 -9.84
CA ILE A 176 22.68 -23.00 -8.57
C ILE A 176 21.66 -22.64 -7.48
N THR A 177 21.19 -23.65 -6.77
CA THR A 177 20.14 -23.54 -5.74
C THR A 177 20.54 -24.32 -4.48
N LEU A 178 19.85 -24.10 -3.35
CA LEU A 178 20.08 -24.88 -2.12
C LEU A 178 19.89 -26.39 -2.35
N ASP A 179 18.95 -26.79 -3.21
CA ASP A 179 18.63 -28.19 -3.46
C ASP A 179 19.75 -28.93 -4.23
N ASN A 180 20.59 -28.22 -4.98
CA ASN A 180 21.59 -28.83 -5.85
C ASN A 180 23.04 -28.50 -5.52
N ILE A 181 23.31 -27.46 -4.73
CA ILE A 181 24.66 -27.02 -4.44
C ILE A 181 25.49 -28.07 -3.68
N ASP A 182 24.88 -28.83 -2.78
CA ASP A 182 25.53 -29.91 -2.02
C ASP A 182 25.87 -31.11 -2.88
N ASN A 183 25.35 -31.22 -4.11
CA ASN A 183 25.68 -32.27 -5.05
C ASN A 183 26.92 -31.95 -5.90
N ILE A 184 27.41 -30.71 -5.84
CA ILE A 184 28.66 -30.29 -6.53
C ILE A 184 29.82 -30.71 -5.64
N LYS A 185 30.64 -31.62 -6.10
CA LYS A 185 31.82 -32.17 -5.39
C LYS A 185 33.07 -31.82 -6.14
N SER A 186 34.11 -31.42 -5.42
CA SER A 186 35.45 -31.14 -6.00
C SER A 186 36.52 -31.32 -4.93
N ASP A 187 37.71 -31.75 -5.36
CA ASP A 187 38.93 -31.77 -4.53
C ASP A 187 39.66 -30.43 -4.58
N ASP A 188 39.25 -29.53 -5.44
CA ASP A 188 39.84 -28.21 -5.60
C ASP A 188 39.40 -27.28 -4.49
N VAL A 189 40.38 -26.67 -3.80
CA VAL A 189 40.15 -25.77 -2.66
C VAL A 189 39.37 -24.52 -3.07
N TYR A 190 39.67 -23.95 -4.24
CA TYR A 190 38.97 -22.76 -4.78
C TYR A 190 37.50 -23.08 -5.08
N ILE A 191 37.22 -24.24 -5.69
CA ILE A 191 35.85 -24.67 -6.00
C ILE A 191 35.06 -24.86 -4.69
N ASN A 192 35.67 -25.47 -3.66
CA ASN A 192 35.04 -25.65 -2.37
C ASN A 192 34.74 -24.30 -1.67
N GLN A 193 35.61 -23.29 -1.84
CA GLN A 193 35.34 -21.92 -1.38
C GLN A 193 34.16 -21.30 -2.16
N CYS A 194 34.08 -21.50 -3.47
CA CYS A 194 32.95 -21.06 -4.28
C CYS A 194 31.63 -21.69 -3.82
N ILE A 195 31.63 -23.00 -3.54
CA ILE A 195 30.45 -23.72 -3.00
C ILE A 195 30.04 -23.13 -1.67
N ALA A 196 30.96 -22.93 -0.73
CA ALA A 196 30.68 -22.37 0.58
C ALA A 196 30.09 -20.96 0.50
N TYR A 197 30.68 -20.09 -0.31
CA TYR A 197 30.20 -18.72 -0.54
C TYR A 197 28.81 -18.67 -1.15
N ALA A 198 28.58 -19.45 -2.22
CA ALA A 198 27.27 -19.50 -2.86
C ALA A 198 26.21 -20.08 -1.91
N LYS A 199 26.56 -21.11 -1.12
CA LYS A 199 25.65 -21.72 -0.14
C LYS A 199 25.26 -20.72 0.95
N ASP A 200 26.19 -19.95 1.48
CA ASP A 200 25.93 -18.92 2.49
C ASP A 200 24.93 -17.89 1.99
N LEU A 201 25.14 -17.34 0.78
CA LEU A 201 24.18 -16.40 0.17
C LEU A 201 22.80 -17.02 -0.04
N LEU A 202 22.74 -18.26 -0.54
CA LEU A 202 21.48 -18.97 -0.78
C LEU A 202 20.73 -19.27 0.53
N GLN A 203 21.44 -19.62 1.61
CA GLN A 203 20.84 -19.82 2.94
C GLN A 203 20.26 -18.53 3.52
N GLN A 204 20.85 -17.39 3.19
CA GLN A 204 20.33 -16.06 3.54
C GLN A 204 19.20 -15.61 2.57
N GLY A 205 18.81 -16.42 1.60
CA GLY A 205 17.76 -16.13 0.62
C GLY A 205 18.24 -15.33 -0.59
N TYR A 206 19.53 -15.04 -0.72
CA TYR A 206 20.09 -14.29 -1.86
C TYR A 206 20.39 -15.22 -3.04
N THR A 207 19.43 -15.36 -3.95
CA THR A 207 19.70 -15.98 -5.26
C THR A 207 20.43 -14.99 -6.18
N TYR A 208 21.08 -15.52 -7.22
CA TYR A 208 21.76 -14.67 -8.21
C TYR A 208 20.76 -13.71 -8.90
N GLU A 209 19.59 -14.20 -9.23
CA GLU A 209 18.50 -13.42 -9.85
C GLU A 209 18.00 -12.32 -8.92
N LEU A 210 17.88 -12.60 -7.63
CA LEU A 210 17.47 -11.60 -6.64
C LEU A 210 18.51 -10.49 -6.50
N ILE A 211 19.81 -10.84 -6.39
CA ILE A 211 20.90 -9.85 -6.29
C ILE A 211 20.94 -8.98 -7.56
N LYS A 212 20.77 -9.58 -8.76
CA LYS A 212 20.67 -8.84 -10.01
C LYS A 212 19.46 -7.90 -10.02
N SER A 213 18.31 -8.35 -9.57
CA SER A 213 17.10 -7.52 -9.46
C SER A 213 17.29 -6.34 -8.51
N ILE A 214 17.94 -6.56 -7.35
CA ILE A 214 18.28 -5.48 -6.41
C ILE A 214 19.23 -4.48 -7.08
N LEU A 215 20.24 -4.96 -7.79
CA LEU A 215 21.18 -4.09 -8.51
C LEU A 215 20.46 -3.23 -9.56
N ASP A 216 19.61 -3.85 -10.38
CA ASP A 216 18.81 -3.15 -11.39
C ASP A 216 17.89 -2.10 -10.74
N TYR A 217 17.27 -2.42 -9.61
CA TYR A 217 16.46 -1.49 -8.81
C TYR A 217 17.28 -0.26 -8.36
N LYS A 218 18.51 -0.48 -7.82
CA LYS A 218 19.35 0.64 -7.36
C LYS A 218 19.85 1.50 -8.54
N VAL A 219 20.25 0.88 -9.65
CA VAL A 219 20.66 1.59 -10.87
C VAL A 219 19.52 2.47 -11.39
N ASN A 220 18.33 1.92 -11.54
CA ASN A 220 17.18 2.64 -12.08
C ASN A 220 16.62 3.66 -11.06
N GLY A 221 16.70 3.38 -9.76
CA GLY A 221 16.39 4.33 -8.71
C GLY A 221 17.20 5.62 -8.84
N ILE A 222 18.51 5.52 -9.06
CA ILE A 222 19.37 6.69 -9.31
C ILE A 222 19.05 7.33 -10.68
N LYS A 223 18.96 6.50 -11.72
CA LYS A 223 18.81 6.97 -13.11
C LYS A 223 17.46 7.64 -13.38
N VAL A 224 16.40 7.21 -12.73
CA VAL A 224 15.02 7.68 -12.97
C VAL A 224 14.48 8.43 -11.76
N CYS A 225 14.41 7.77 -10.57
CA CYS A 225 13.72 8.35 -9.42
C CYS A 225 14.43 9.61 -8.90
N MET A 226 15.76 9.65 -8.98
CA MET A 226 16.61 10.75 -8.50
C MET A 226 17.12 11.67 -9.62
N ASN A 227 16.62 11.57 -10.86
CA ASN A 227 17.10 12.35 -11.99
C ASN A 227 16.48 13.76 -11.99
N LEU A 228 17.30 14.77 -11.75
CA LEU A 228 16.87 16.18 -11.75
C LEU A 228 16.63 16.76 -13.16
N GLN A 229 17.22 16.17 -14.20
CA GLN A 229 17.22 16.70 -15.56
C GLN A 229 16.16 16.07 -16.45
N TYR A 230 15.93 14.76 -16.33
CA TYR A 230 15.01 14.02 -17.17
C TYR A 230 13.84 13.48 -16.36
N ASP A 231 12.63 13.75 -16.81
CA ASP A 231 11.38 13.21 -16.26
C ASP A 231 10.82 12.19 -17.27
N ASN A 232 10.84 10.91 -16.90
CA ASN A 232 10.28 9.85 -17.73
C ASN A 232 8.76 9.94 -17.89
N ARG A 233 8.10 10.84 -17.15
CA ARG A 233 6.68 11.13 -17.28
C ARG A 233 6.28 11.59 -18.69
N VAL A 234 7.21 12.13 -19.46
CA VAL A 234 6.99 12.47 -20.88
C VAL A 234 6.50 11.28 -21.71
N LEU A 235 6.79 10.04 -21.27
CA LEU A 235 6.34 8.82 -21.93
C LEU A 235 4.86 8.50 -21.69
N VAL A 236 4.21 9.16 -20.74
CA VAL A 236 2.76 9.04 -20.49
C VAL A 236 1.96 9.96 -21.41
N GLY A 237 2.59 11.00 -21.94
CA GLY A 237 1.97 11.97 -22.84
C GLY A 237 1.13 13.05 -22.15
N ASP A 238 1.09 13.07 -20.80
CA ASP A 238 0.28 14.01 -20.04
C ASP A 238 1.02 15.32 -19.67
N LYS A 239 0.26 16.29 -19.16
CA LYS A 239 0.77 17.50 -18.53
C LYS A 239 0.81 17.32 -17.01
N PRO A 240 1.93 16.92 -16.38
CA PRO A 240 2.00 16.43 -15.00
C PRO A 240 1.48 17.39 -13.92
N TYR A 241 1.36 18.67 -14.23
CA TYR A 241 0.92 19.71 -13.29
C TYR A 241 -0.40 20.38 -13.69
N ASP A 242 -1.00 19.95 -14.78
CA ASP A 242 -2.32 20.40 -15.23
C ASP A 242 -3.38 19.38 -14.79
N PHE A 243 -4.16 19.72 -13.78
CA PHE A 243 -5.21 18.87 -13.23
C PHE A 243 -6.52 18.88 -14.08
N CYS A 244 -6.56 19.67 -15.16
CA CYS A 244 -7.64 19.64 -16.14
C CYS A 244 -7.34 18.66 -17.25
N ASP A 245 -6.08 18.30 -17.46
CA ASP A 245 -5.62 17.27 -18.37
C ASP A 245 -5.80 15.90 -17.70
N ALA A 246 -6.94 15.25 -17.95
CA ALA A 246 -7.34 14.01 -17.28
C ALA A 246 -7.31 12.79 -18.23
N ASN A 247 -7.30 13.01 -19.54
CA ASN A 247 -7.39 11.96 -20.56
C ASN A 247 -5.99 11.44 -20.90
N TYR A 248 -5.41 10.63 -20.05
CA TYR A 248 -4.11 9.99 -20.23
C TYR A 248 -4.06 8.67 -19.44
N GLY A 249 -3.05 7.89 -19.69
CA GLY A 249 -2.93 6.55 -19.13
C GLY A 249 -3.48 5.51 -20.08
N ASN A 250 -3.72 4.32 -19.58
CA ASN A 250 -4.35 3.25 -20.35
C ASN A 250 -5.20 2.33 -19.47
N SER A 251 -5.96 1.46 -20.12
CA SER A 251 -6.73 0.40 -19.47
C SER A 251 -5.81 -0.47 -18.60
N LEU A 252 -6.27 -0.78 -17.39
CA LEU A 252 -5.52 -1.63 -16.45
C LEU A 252 -5.44 -3.06 -17.00
N ASN A 253 -4.24 -3.57 -17.18
CA ASN A 253 -3.99 -4.88 -17.81
C ASN A 253 -3.15 -5.86 -16.97
N GLY A 254 -2.63 -5.44 -15.81
CA GLY A 254 -1.84 -6.25 -14.88
C GLY A 254 -0.44 -6.63 -15.38
N LYS A 255 0.02 -6.09 -16.52
CA LYS A 255 1.32 -6.49 -17.12
C LYS A 255 2.55 -6.06 -16.31
N MET A 256 2.40 -5.08 -15.42
CA MET A 256 3.48 -4.63 -14.53
C MET A 256 3.42 -5.30 -13.15
N ALA A 257 2.36 -6.03 -12.84
CA ALA A 257 2.14 -6.61 -11.51
C ALA A 257 3.25 -7.59 -11.09
N SER A 258 3.81 -8.36 -12.01
CA SER A 258 4.93 -9.28 -11.73
C SER A 258 6.24 -8.56 -11.38
N LYS A 259 6.39 -7.28 -11.77
CA LYS A 259 7.56 -6.45 -11.44
C LYS A 259 7.34 -5.60 -10.19
N ILE A 260 6.11 -5.14 -9.98
CA ILE A 260 5.72 -4.28 -8.85
C ILE A 260 4.45 -4.86 -8.25
N ASP A 261 4.62 -5.82 -7.36
CA ASP A 261 3.56 -6.69 -6.85
C ASP A 261 2.73 -6.10 -5.69
N HIS A 262 3.08 -4.89 -5.22
CA HIS A 262 2.48 -4.30 -4.02
C HIS A 262 0.96 -4.10 -4.16
N GLY A 263 0.46 -3.62 -5.30
CA GLY A 263 -0.98 -3.48 -5.54
C GLY A 263 -1.74 -4.81 -5.54
N THR A 264 -1.10 -5.88 -6.08
CA THR A 264 -1.65 -7.25 -6.01
C THR A 264 -1.72 -7.73 -4.55
N LYS A 265 -0.67 -7.50 -3.77
CA LYS A 265 -0.62 -7.88 -2.35
C LYS A 265 -1.69 -7.12 -1.54
N VAL A 266 -1.81 -5.80 -1.71
CA VAL A 266 -2.83 -4.98 -1.02
C VAL A 266 -4.25 -5.43 -1.39
N SER A 267 -4.52 -5.66 -2.67
CA SER A 267 -5.81 -6.19 -3.15
C SER A 267 -6.05 -7.61 -2.63
N GLY A 268 -4.98 -8.39 -2.54
CA GLY A 268 -4.97 -9.76 -2.03
C GLY A 268 -5.42 -9.87 -0.58
N VAL A 269 -5.07 -8.91 0.29
CA VAL A 269 -5.57 -8.87 1.68
C VAL A 269 -7.11 -8.78 1.70
N ILE A 270 -7.71 -7.96 0.85
CA ILE A 270 -9.17 -7.85 0.75
C ILE A 270 -9.76 -9.17 0.24
N ALA A 271 -9.18 -9.72 -0.83
CA ALA A 271 -9.63 -10.98 -1.42
C ALA A 271 -9.51 -12.16 -0.46
N SER A 272 -8.43 -12.25 0.34
CA SER A 272 -8.22 -13.31 1.32
C SER A 272 -9.33 -13.36 2.37
N VAL A 273 -9.80 -12.19 2.83
CA VAL A 273 -10.93 -12.08 3.75
C VAL A 273 -12.22 -12.56 3.09
N LEU A 274 -12.47 -12.17 1.86
CA LEU A 274 -13.67 -12.59 1.12
C LEU A 274 -13.70 -14.11 0.88
N HIS A 275 -12.54 -14.73 0.63
CA HIS A 275 -12.41 -16.18 0.55
C HIS A 275 -12.62 -16.86 1.91
N ALA A 276 -11.97 -16.38 2.98
CA ALA A 276 -12.10 -16.95 4.32
C ALA A 276 -13.54 -16.93 4.84
N LEU A 277 -14.27 -15.86 4.55
CA LEU A 277 -15.68 -15.70 4.93
C LEU A 277 -16.67 -16.35 3.96
N ASP A 278 -16.21 -16.84 2.79
CA ASP A 278 -17.06 -17.28 1.68
C ASP A 278 -18.08 -16.18 1.24
N TYR A 279 -17.60 -14.92 1.21
CA TYR A 279 -18.43 -13.75 0.98
C TYR A 279 -18.27 -13.20 -0.43
N LYS A 280 -18.91 -13.86 -1.43
CA LYS A 280 -18.65 -13.64 -2.86
C LYS A 280 -19.56 -12.59 -3.54
N LYS A 281 -20.57 -12.05 -2.86
CA LYS A 281 -21.67 -11.38 -3.58
C LYS A 281 -21.77 -9.86 -3.46
N SER A 282 -21.12 -9.23 -2.49
CA SER A 282 -21.44 -7.84 -2.17
C SER A 282 -20.26 -6.88 -2.14
N ILE A 283 -19.03 -7.36 -2.30
CA ILE A 283 -17.84 -6.49 -2.29
C ILE A 283 -17.05 -6.70 -3.57
N GLU A 284 -16.72 -5.58 -4.22
CA GLU A 284 -15.89 -5.55 -5.42
C GLU A 284 -14.66 -4.69 -5.18
N ILE A 285 -13.55 -5.08 -5.79
CA ILE A 285 -12.24 -4.42 -5.73
C ILE A 285 -12.02 -3.69 -7.05
N MET A 286 -11.84 -2.38 -7.00
CA MET A 286 -11.53 -1.52 -8.15
C MET A 286 -10.06 -1.11 -8.08
N PRO A 287 -9.14 -1.76 -8.79
CA PRO A 287 -7.74 -1.39 -8.81
C PRO A 287 -7.51 -0.14 -9.66
N LEU A 288 -6.69 0.79 -9.13
CA LEU A 288 -6.26 2.02 -9.80
C LEU A 288 -4.75 2.17 -9.64
N CYS A 289 -4.01 2.04 -10.74
CA CYS A 289 -2.56 2.16 -10.73
C CYS A 289 -2.13 3.63 -10.75
N ILE A 290 -1.55 4.10 -9.65
CA ILE A 290 -1.09 5.49 -9.46
C ILE A 290 0.40 5.60 -9.19
N THR A 291 1.10 4.50 -8.91
CA THR A 291 2.50 4.50 -8.54
C THR A 291 3.25 3.33 -9.16
N GLY A 292 4.52 3.58 -9.48
CA GLY A 292 5.53 2.59 -9.74
C GLY A 292 6.53 2.55 -8.58
N ILE A 293 7.78 2.19 -8.87
CA ILE A 293 8.89 2.36 -7.94
C ILE A 293 9.22 3.85 -7.85
N GLY A 294 9.09 4.43 -6.67
CA GLY A 294 9.19 5.87 -6.40
C GLY A 294 7.87 6.44 -5.88
N ASP A 295 7.70 7.78 -5.96
CA ASP A 295 6.50 8.42 -5.43
C ASP A 295 5.40 8.55 -6.48
N PHE A 296 4.14 8.40 -6.04
CA PHE A 296 2.99 8.75 -6.85
C PHE A 296 2.95 10.26 -7.16
N LEU A 297 2.39 10.63 -8.30
CA LEU A 297 2.15 12.03 -8.64
C LEU A 297 0.85 12.53 -7.97
N ASP A 298 0.86 13.73 -7.41
CA ASP A 298 -0.33 14.33 -6.79
C ASP A 298 -1.52 14.44 -7.76
N LYS A 299 -1.25 14.60 -9.07
CA LYS A 299 -2.26 14.63 -10.12
C LYS A 299 -2.94 13.27 -10.26
N ASP A 300 -2.15 12.19 -10.37
CA ASP A 300 -2.67 10.83 -10.50
C ASP A 300 -3.53 10.47 -9.29
N LEU A 301 -3.04 10.73 -8.08
CA LEU A 301 -3.82 10.52 -6.86
C LEU A 301 -5.14 11.28 -6.86
N ALA A 302 -5.12 12.57 -7.23
CA ALA A 302 -6.34 13.39 -7.23
C ALA A 302 -7.36 12.94 -8.28
N LEU A 303 -6.90 12.50 -9.46
CA LEU A 303 -7.75 11.97 -10.51
C LEU A 303 -8.27 10.57 -10.17
N ALA A 304 -7.43 9.69 -9.62
CA ALA A 304 -7.84 8.36 -9.16
C ALA A 304 -8.90 8.42 -8.05
N ILE A 305 -8.77 9.36 -7.09
CA ILE A 305 -9.82 9.61 -6.08
C ILE A 305 -11.14 10.00 -6.75
N ARG A 306 -11.11 10.89 -7.76
CA ARG A 306 -12.33 11.29 -8.49
C ARG A 306 -12.91 10.15 -9.28
N TYR A 307 -12.08 9.45 -10.05
CA TYR A 307 -12.47 8.26 -10.80
C TYR A 307 -13.19 7.24 -9.90
N ALA A 308 -12.57 6.89 -8.76
CA ALA A 308 -13.15 5.95 -7.81
C ALA A 308 -14.54 6.41 -7.31
N VAL A 309 -14.66 7.68 -6.95
CA VAL A 309 -15.93 8.27 -6.46
C VAL A 309 -17.00 8.28 -7.55
N ASP A 310 -16.65 8.67 -8.78
CA ASP A 310 -17.58 8.81 -9.89
C ASP A 310 -18.06 7.44 -10.41
N ASN A 311 -17.23 6.40 -10.24
CA ASN A 311 -17.57 5.00 -10.51
C ASN A 311 -18.16 4.26 -9.28
N GLY A 312 -18.61 4.99 -8.27
CA GLY A 312 -19.42 4.47 -7.17
C GLY A 312 -18.68 3.79 -6.03
N ALA A 313 -17.36 3.95 -5.92
CA ALA A 313 -16.63 3.46 -4.75
C ALA A 313 -17.16 4.10 -3.44
N ARG A 314 -17.31 3.28 -2.40
CA ARG A 314 -17.67 3.72 -1.05
C ARG A 314 -16.46 3.84 -0.14
N ILE A 315 -15.37 3.16 -0.52
CA ILE A 315 -14.12 3.08 0.22
C ILE A 315 -12.99 3.25 -0.77
N ILE A 316 -12.00 4.02 -0.39
CA ILE A 316 -10.72 4.14 -1.08
C ILE A 316 -9.63 3.65 -0.13
N THR A 317 -8.85 2.67 -0.54
CA THR A 317 -7.67 2.17 0.17
C THR A 317 -6.42 2.76 -0.48
N LEU A 318 -5.57 3.40 0.31
CA LEU A 318 -4.32 4.01 -0.11
C LEU A 318 -3.18 3.53 0.79
N SER A 319 -2.43 2.54 0.33
CA SER A 319 -1.30 1.97 1.07
C SER A 319 0.03 2.66 0.73
N GLN A 320 -0.02 3.93 0.33
CA GLN A 320 1.13 4.72 -0.11
C GLN A 320 1.22 6.04 0.66
N THR A 321 2.44 6.44 1.01
CA THR A 321 2.75 7.73 1.64
C THR A 321 4.00 8.33 1.04
N LYS A 322 4.14 9.66 1.12
CA LYS A 322 5.37 10.37 0.74
C LYS A 322 5.68 11.55 1.66
N THR A 323 6.95 11.96 1.68
CA THR A 323 7.45 12.99 2.61
C THR A 323 6.99 14.39 2.22
N PHE A 324 6.88 14.67 0.93
CA PHE A 324 6.52 15.99 0.39
C PHE A 324 5.33 15.87 -0.57
N SER A 325 4.69 16.99 -0.86
CA SER A 325 3.63 17.09 -1.86
C SER A 325 3.64 18.48 -2.49
N LEU A 326 3.83 18.52 -3.80
CA LEU A 326 3.82 19.76 -4.59
C LEU A 326 2.44 20.41 -4.67
N ASN A 327 1.41 19.59 -4.71
CA ASN A 327 0.04 20.01 -4.98
C ASN A 327 -0.96 19.52 -3.91
N ASP A 328 -0.52 19.42 -2.63
CA ASP A 328 -1.34 18.99 -1.48
C ASP A 328 -2.76 19.59 -1.48
N LYS A 329 -2.88 20.89 -1.83
CA LYS A 329 -4.21 21.53 -1.91
C LYS A 329 -5.13 20.91 -2.95
N LYS A 330 -4.59 20.46 -4.08
CA LYS A 330 -5.37 19.83 -5.15
C LYS A 330 -5.79 18.41 -4.72
N VAL A 331 -4.89 17.67 -4.09
CA VAL A 331 -5.19 16.36 -3.49
C VAL A 331 -6.27 16.52 -2.42
N LYS A 332 -6.12 17.44 -1.46
CA LYS A 332 -7.14 17.74 -0.44
C LYS A 332 -8.49 18.16 -1.05
N LYS A 333 -8.51 18.83 -2.22
CA LYS A 333 -9.75 19.14 -2.93
C LYS A 333 -10.44 17.88 -3.45
N ALA A 334 -9.69 16.90 -3.96
CA ALA A 334 -10.24 15.60 -4.37
C ALA A 334 -10.74 14.79 -3.15
N MET A 335 -9.99 14.78 -2.05
CA MET A 335 -10.42 14.12 -0.80
C MET A 335 -11.71 14.77 -0.23
N LYS A 336 -11.86 16.10 -0.31
CA LYS A 336 -13.10 16.81 0.04
C LYS A 336 -14.26 16.45 -0.88
N TYR A 337 -13.98 16.20 -2.17
CA TYR A 337 -14.99 15.71 -3.11
C TYR A 337 -15.47 14.33 -2.67
N ALA A 338 -14.57 13.40 -2.36
CA ALA A 338 -14.89 12.08 -1.81
C ALA A 338 -15.73 12.20 -0.53
N GLN A 339 -15.37 13.12 0.40
CA GLN A 339 -16.16 13.39 1.61
C GLN A 339 -17.60 13.81 1.31
N LYS A 340 -17.79 14.75 0.37
CA LYS A 340 -19.12 15.21 -0.03
C LYS A 340 -19.99 14.10 -0.62
N LYS A 341 -19.36 13.10 -1.24
CA LYS A 341 -20.02 11.91 -1.80
C LYS A 341 -20.16 10.77 -0.79
N GLY A 342 -19.71 10.96 0.44
CA GLY A 342 -19.82 9.97 1.51
C GLY A 342 -18.84 8.80 1.38
N VAL A 343 -17.71 9.00 0.69
CA VAL A 343 -16.66 7.99 0.50
C VAL A 343 -15.62 8.12 1.61
N LEU A 344 -15.28 7.01 2.27
CA LEU A 344 -14.17 6.93 3.23
C LEU A 344 -12.85 6.67 2.50
N ILE A 345 -11.79 7.30 2.98
CA ILE A 345 -10.42 7.07 2.53
C ILE A 345 -9.66 6.44 3.69
N ILE A 346 -9.14 5.24 3.49
CA ILE A 346 -8.35 4.49 4.45
C ILE A 346 -6.90 4.53 3.99
N LYS A 347 -6.04 5.12 4.79
CA LYS A 347 -4.64 5.34 4.43
C LYS A 347 -3.71 4.66 5.42
N SER A 348 -2.64 4.04 4.93
CA SER A 348 -1.55 3.55 5.78
C SER A 348 -0.81 4.70 6.47
N ALA A 349 -0.33 4.47 7.69
CA ALA A 349 0.46 5.46 8.42
C ALA A 349 1.87 5.65 7.83
N GLY A 350 2.44 4.59 7.22
CA GLY A 350 3.84 4.51 6.78
C GLY A 350 4.68 3.69 7.76
N ASN A 351 5.92 3.38 7.36
CA ASN A 351 6.79 2.40 8.01
C ASN A 351 8.19 2.98 8.26
N GLU A 352 8.27 4.20 8.78
CA GLU A 352 9.53 4.88 9.06
C GLU A 352 9.73 5.17 10.54
N ASN A 353 8.88 4.56 11.39
CA ASN A 353 8.92 4.72 12.84
C ASN A 353 8.82 6.18 13.32
N LEU A 354 8.06 7.00 12.61
CA LEU A 354 7.93 8.42 12.86
C LEU A 354 6.69 8.75 13.70
N ASN A 355 6.83 9.76 14.56
CA ASN A 355 5.69 10.41 15.19
C ASN A 355 5.03 11.38 14.20
N LEU A 356 3.85 11.02 13.67
CA LEU A 356 3.11 11.81 12.70
C LEU A 356 2.50 13.09 13.30
N ASP A 357 2.54 13.26 14.61
CA ASP A 357 2.14 14.51 15.25
C ASP A 357 3.19 15.61 15.06
N ASN A 358 4.44 15.20 14.80
CA ASN A 358 5.58 16.08 14.57
C ASN A 358 6.04 16.09 13.10
N THR A 359 5.81 15.00 12.37
CA THR A 359 6.31 14.80 11.00
C THR A 359 5.15 14.44 10.06
N LEU A 360 4.77 15.36 9.19
CA LEU A 360 3.67 15.12 8.25
C LEU A 360 4.08 14.12 7.17
N ARG A 361 3.15 13.22 6.84
CA ARG A 361 3.19 12.36 5.65
C ARG A 361 2.02 12.68 4.74
N PHE A 362 2.23 12.67 3.44
CA PHE A 362 1.21 13.01 2.43
C PHE A 362 0.64 11.76 1.76
N PRO A 363 -0.68 11.82 1.40
CA PRO A 363 -1.65 12.86 1.73
C PRO A 363 -2.02 12.84 3.21
N ASN A 364 -2.51 13.98 3.72
CA ASN A 364 -3.00 14.12 5.08
C ASN A 364 -4.21 15.05 5.15
N ASP A 365 -4.86 15.08 6.29
CA ASP A 365 -6.01 15.96 6.54
C ASP A 365 -5.69 17.13 7.48
N VAL A 366 -4.42 17.40 7.71
CA VAL A 366 -3.99 18.45 8.63
C VAL A 366 -4.00 19.81 7.94
N SER A 367 -4.63 20.78 8.55
CA SER A 367 -4.57 22.20 8.14
C SER A 367 -3.22 22.81 8.51
N LYS A 368 -2.93 24.01 7.98
CA LYS A 368 -1.73 24.77 8.37
C LYS A 368 -1.66 25.13 9.87
N ARG A 369 -2.79 25.05 10.59
CA ARG A 369 -2.89 25.28 12.04
C ARG A 369 -2.81 23.98 12.84
N GLY A 370 -2.55 22.84 12.20
CA GLY A 370 -2.48 21.53 12.85
C GLY A 370 -3.84 20.85 13.10
N ASN A 371 -4.95 21.43 12.65
CA ASN A 371 -6.28 20.86 12.86
C ASN A 371 -6.68 19.91 11.74
N GLU A 372 -7.39 18.85 12.05
CA GLU A 372 -8.05 17.95 11.10
C GLU A 372 -9.10 18.71 10.27
N VAL A 373 -9.07 18.56 8.96
CA VAL A 373 -9.98 19.26 8.02
C VAL A 373 -10.84 18.33 7.19
N LEU A 374 -10.67 17.01 7.33
CA LEU A 374 -11.46 15.98 6.66
C LEU A 374 -12.01 14.99 7.68
N LYS A 375 -13.30 14.68 7.55
CA LYS A 375 -13.98 13.70 8.41
C LYS A 375 -14.01 12.30 7.79
N ASN A 376 -13.48 12.15 6.57
CA ASN A 376 -13.53 10.91 5.79
C ASN A 376 -12.16 10.28 5.56
N LEU A 377 -11.11 10.75 6.21
CA LEU A 377 -9.79 10.11 6.22
C LEU A 377 -9.63 9.31 7.52
N LEU A 378 -9.14 8.08 7.41
CA LEU A 378 -8.78 7.21 8.52
C LEU A 378 -7.38 6.70 8.29
N ILE A 379 -6.45 7.01 9.21
CA ILE A 379 -5.03 6.64 9.10
C ILE A 379 -4.76 5.45 10.01
N VAL A 380 -4.20 4.38 9.43
CA VAL A 380 -4.03 3.08 10.06
C VAL A 380 -2.56 2.76 10.25
N GLY A 381 -2.15 2.54 11.51
CA GLY A 381 -0.83 2.01 11.87
C GLY A 381 -0.81 0.48 11.88
N ALA A 382 0.39 -0.11 11.79
CA ALA A 382 0.57 -1.56 11.90
C ALA A 382 0.76 -1.99 13.36
N SER A 383 0.09 -3.08 13.74
CA SER A 383 0.37 -3.80 14.99
C SER A 383 1.02 -5.14 14.71
N GLY A 384 1.86 -5.57 15.67
CA GLY A 384 2.53 -6.86 15.63
C GLY A 384 1.64 -8.04 15.98
N LYS A 385 2.23 -9.23 15.99
CA LYS A 385 1.55 -10.51 16.13
C LYS A 385 1.31 -10.93 17.58
N THR A 386 2.15 -10.50 18.52
CA THR A 386 2.06 -10.83 19.95
C THR A 386 1.91 -9.57 20.79
N LEU A 387 1.61 -9.72 22.08
CA LEU A 387 1.53 -8.57 22.98
C LEU A 387 2.91 -7.92 23.22
N GLU A 388 3.99 -8.68 23.20
CA GLU A 388 5.35 -8.16 23.32
C GLU A 388 5.75 -7.32 22.10
N THR A 389 5.27 -7.70 20.93
CA THR A 389 5.55 -7.04 19.65
C THR A 389 4.38 -6.21 19.13
N ILE A 390 3.38 -5.92 19.97
CA ILE A 390 2.12 -5.27 19.55
C ILE A 390 2.34 -3.92 18.86
N LYS A 391 3.36 -3.17 19.25
CA LYS A 391 3.86 -2.02 18.50
C LYS A 391 4.87 -2.56 17.47
N ASP A 392 4.46 -2.59 16.20
CA ASP A 392 5.38 -2.85 15.11
C ASP A 392 6.50 -1.80 15.09
N GLU A 393 7.77 -2.25 15.08
CA GLU A 393 8.92 -1.36 15.23
C GLU A 393 8.99 -0.29 14.14
N ASP A 394 8.59 -0.62 12.92
CA ASP A 394 8.66 0.29 11.77
C ASP A 394 7.43 1.18 11.64
N SER A 395 6.27 0.76 12.18
CA SER A 395 5.03 1.51 11.99
C SER A 395 5.11 2.93 12.53
N ASN A 396 4.70 3.90 11.71
CA ASN A 396 4.44 5.26 12.17
C ASN A 396 3.31 5.28 13.20
N TYR A 397 3.37 6.25 14.10
CA TYR A 397 2.45 6.44 15.21
C TYR A 397 2.13 7.94 15.42
N GLY A 398 1.17 8.25 16.28
CA GLY A 398 0.83 9.63 16.65
C GLY A 398 -0.56 9.71 17.25
N MET A 399 -0.65 10.30 18.44
CA MET A 399 -1.90 10.42 19.21
C MET A 399 -2.95 11.28 18.50
N LYS A 400 -2.54 12.16 17.57
CA LYS A 400 -3.44 13.05 16.82
C LYS A 400 -3.64 12.59 15.38
N ASN A 401 -2.59 12.05 14.76
CA ASN A 401 -2.53 11.84 13.31
C ASN A 401 -2.46 10.37 12.88
N VAL A 402 -2.61 9.42 13.81
CA VAL A 402 -2.92 8.02 13.53
C VAL A 402 -4.25 7.70 14.22
N ASP A 403 -5.24 7.21 13.49
CA ASP A 403 -6.56 6.99 14.04
C ASP A 403 -6.65 5.67 14.82
N ILE A 404 -6.14 4.57 14.27
CA ILE A 404 -6.23 3.21 14.86
C ILE A 404 -5.08 2.34 14.37
N PHE A 405 -4.81 1.25 15.07
CA PHE A 405 -3.92 0.19 14.61
C PHE A 405 -4.69 -1.01 14.07
N ALA A 406 -4.06 -1.77 13.17
CA ALA A 406 -4.52 -3.07 12.69
C ALA A 406 -3.32 -4.00 12.48
N PRO A 407 -3.49 -5.34 12.47
CA PRO A 407 -2.42 -6.27 12.16
C PRO A 407 -1.67 -5.88 10.89
N GLY A 408 -0.35 -5.91 10.93
CA GLY A 408 0.49 -5.53 9.81
C GLY A 408 1.76 -6.37 9.67
N ILE A 409 1.89 -7.47 10.41
CA ILE A 409 3.06 -8.34 10.38
C ILE A 409 2.66 -9.74 9.93
N GLU A 410 3.42 -10.31 8.99
CA GLU A 410 3.16 -11.66 8.45
C GLU A 410 1.69 -11.81 7.98
N ILE A 411 1.24 -10.86 7.18
CA ILE A 411 -0.12 -10.86 6.63
C ILE A 411 -0.16 -11.68 5.34
N ASN A 412 -0.86 -12.82 5.40
CA ASN A 412 -1.06 -13.69 4.26
C ASN A 412 -1.83 -12.98 3.15
N THR A 413 -1.32 -13.03 1.93
CA THR A 413 -1.89 -12.33 0.78
C THR A 413 -1.56 -13.01 -0.54
N LEU A 414 -2.07 -12.44 -1.63
CA LEU A 414 -1.80 -12.87 -3.01
C LEU A 414 -0.49 -12.28 -3.51
N LYS A 415 0.17 -13.01 -4.42
CA LYS A 415 1.30 -12.57 -5.21
C LYS A 415 0.99 -12.82 -6.68
N PRO A 416 1.49 -12.03 -7.64
CA PRO A 416 1.25 -12.27 -9.06
C PRO A 416 1.54 -13.72 -9.50
N ASP A 417 1.03 -14.07 -10.67
CA ASP A 417 1.20 -15.40 -11.27
C ASP A 417 0.53 -16.55 -10.48
N ASN A 418 -0.58 -16.24 -9.78
CA ASN A 418 -1.34 -17.17 -8.93
C ASN A 418 -0.54 -17.72 -7.72
N GLU A 419 0.48 -16.99 -7.29
CA GLU A 419 1.26 -17.31 -6.10
C GLU A 419 0.67 -16.64 -4.85
N TYR A 420 1.20 -17.03 -3.68
CA TYR A 420 0.83 -16.51 -2.38
C TYR A 420 2.09 -16.12 -1.62
N THR A 421 1.93 -15.17 -0.70
CA THR A 421 3.04 -14.67 0.10
C THR A 421 2.53 -14.11 1.42
N GLU A 422 3.45 -13.74 2.29
CA GLU A 422 3.20 -12.91 3.45
C GLU A 422 3.83 -11.54 3.22
N GLY A 423 3.23 -10.52 3.84
CA GLY A 423 3.76 -9.18 3.79
C GLY A 423 3.68 -8.51 5.16
N SER A 424 4.59 -7.55 5.41
CA SER A 424 4.62 -6.79 6.64
C SER A 424 4.64 -5.28 6.36
N GLY A 425 4.02 -4.52 7.26
CA GLY A 425 3.91 -3.07 7.22
C GLY A 425 2.46 -2.55 7.27
N SER A 426 2.33 -1.26 7.52
CA SER A 426 1.03 -0.56 7.56
C SER A 426 0.27 -0.60 6.22
N SER A 427 0.96 -0.94 5.13
CA SER A 427 0.35 -1.17 3.81
C SER A 427 -0.66 -2.33 3.81
N TYR A 428 -0.49 -3.30 4.69
CA TYR A 428 -1.40 -4.43 4.87
C TYR A 428 -2.48 -4.15 5.92
N SER A 429 -2.20 -3.26 6.86
CA SER A 429 -3.16 -2.84 7.89
C SER A 429 -4.32 -2.03 7.30
N ALA A 430 -4.06 -1.15 6.35
CA ALA A 430 -5.08 -0.32 5.71
C ALA A 430 -6.16 -1.15 4.97
N PRO A 431 -5.83 -2.14 4.11
CA PRO A 431 -6.82 -2.99 3.46
C PRO A 431 -7.60 -3.88 4.45
N ILE A 432 -7.02 -4.30 5.59
CA ILE A 432 -7.76 -5.00 6.66
C ILE A 432 -8.89 -4.11 7.21
N VAL A 433 -8.59 -2.85 7.51
CA VAL A 433 -9.63 -1.90 7.96
C VAL A 433 -10.63 -1.62 6.84
N SER A 434 -10.18 -1.51 5.60
CA SER A 434 -11.04 -1.26 4.45
C SER A 434 -12.05 -2.36 4.21
N ILE A 435 -11.65 -3.63 4.30
CA ILE A 435 -12.58 -4.75 4.13
C ILE A 435 -13.57 -4.85 5.30
N ILE A 436 -13.14 -4.59 6.55
CA ILE A 436 -14.07 -4.54 7.69
C ILE A 436 -15.14 -3.47 7.46
N ILE A 437 -14.75 -2.27 7.00
CA ILE A 437 -15.67 -1.19 6.63
C ILE A 437 -16.58 -1.62 5.48
N GLY A 438 -16.04 -2.33 4.48
CA GLY A 438 -16.80 -2.89 3.36
C GLY A 438 -17.92 -3.82 3.82
N LEU A 439 -17.63 -4.72 4.76
CA LEU A 439 -18.61 -5.62 5.37
C LEU A 439 -19.68 -4.86 6.16
N ILE A 440 -19.30 -3.80 6.89
CA ILE A 440 -20.26 -2.92 7.58
C ILE A 440 -21.20 -2.24 6.57
N TYR A 441 -20.68 -1.64 5.50
CA TYR A 441 -21.52 -0.97 4.50
C TYR A 441 -22.39 -1.93 3.71
N SER A 442 -21.91 -3.14 3.45
CA SER A 442 -22.69 -4.17 2.77
C SER A 442 -23.95 -4.51 3.59
N LYS A 443 -23.83 -4.64 4.91
CA LYS A 443 -24.93 -4.99 5.81
C LYS A 443 -25.74 -3.76 6.28
N TYR A 444 -25.07 -2.63 6.50
CA TYR A 444 -25.67 -1.38 7.02
C TYR A 444 -25.41 -0.19 6.09
N PRO A 445 -25.99 -0.19 4.87
CA PRO A 445 -25.67 0.81 3.82
C PRO A 445 -26.10 2.23 4.15
N ASN A 446 -26.97 2.42 5.14
CA ASN A 446 -27.47 3.73 5.56
C ASN A 446 -26.52 4.48 6.51
N LEU A 447 -25.45 3.84 6.96
CA LEU A 447 -24.44 4.49 7.79
C LEU A 447 -23.63 5.48 6.96
N THR A 448 -23.37 6.65 7.53
CA THR A 448 -22.52 7.68 6.93
C THR A 448 -21.04 7.37 7.12
N ALA A 449 -20.18 8.00 6.33
CA ALA A 449 -18.73 7.85 6.46
C ALA A 449 -18.23 8.23 7.87
N SER A 450 -18.79 9.29 8.46
CA SER A 450 -18.42 9.72 9.82
C SER A 450 -18.87 8.72 10.89
N GLU A 451 -20.08 8.16 10.77
CA GLU A 451 -20.55 7.11 11.69
C GLU A 451 -19.68 5.87 11.62
N VAL A 452 -19.31 5.43 10.42
CA VAL A 452 -18.46 4.24 10.25
C VAL A 452 -17.04 4.49 10.76
N LYS A 453 -16.44 5.67 10.48
CA LYS A 453 -15.14 6.05 11.07
C LYS A 453 -15.19 5.96 12.59
N GLN A 454 -16.24 6.51 13.23
CA GLN A 454 -16.42 6.48 14.67
C GLN A 454 -16.58 5.05 15.18
N ILE A 455 -17.41 4.22 14.52
CA ILE A 455 -17.60 2.81 14.88
C ILE A 455 -16.26 2.07 14.88
N ILE A 456 -15.44 2.21 13.83
CA ILE A 456 -14.13 1.54 13.75
C ILE A 456 -13.23 1.96 14.91
N MET A 457 -13.20 3.25 15.25
CA MET A 457 -12.34 3.76 16.32
C MET A 457 -12.83 3.35 17.71
N GLU A 458 -14.13 3.39 17.96
CA GLU A 458 -14.71 3.11 19.28
C GLU A 458 -14.79 1.62 19.59
N SER A 459 -15.11 0.78 18.60
CA SER A 459 -15.27 -0.67 18.77
C SER A 459 -13.95 -1.44 18.87
N GLY A 460 -12.83 -0.80 18.55
CA GLY A 460 -11.51 -1.41 18.67
C GLY A 460 -11.18 -1.86 20.09
N VAL A 461 -10.21 -2.74 20.24
CA VAL A 461 -9.77 -3.30 21.52
C VAL A 461 -8.60 -2.51 22.08
N SER A 462 -8.71 -2.13 23.35
CA SER A 462 -7.64 -1.49 24.12
C SER A 462 -6.71 -2.53 24.71
N TYR A 463 -5.43 -2.21 24.79
CA TYR A 463 -4.40 -3.02 25.43
C TYR A 463 -3.69 -2.16 26.47
N ASN A 464 -3.80 -2.57 27.74
CA ASN A 464 -3.18 -1.85 28.88
C ASN A 464 -1.75 -2.36 29.08
N ILE A 465 -0.88 -2.05 28.12
CA ILE A 465 0.52 -2.46 28.12
C ILE A 465 1.45 -1.28 27.80
N MET A 466 2.66 -1.35 28.32
CA MET A 466 3.73 -0.41 28.04
C MET A 466 4.54 -0.94 26.86
N VAL A 467 4.87 -0.07 25.93
CA VAL A 467 5.64 -0.39 24.72
C VAL A 467 6.80 0.58 24.57
N ASN A 468 7.84 0.13 23.90
CA ASN A 468 8.95 1.00 23.53
C ASN A 468 8.51 1.99 22.46
N LYS A 469 8.59 3.27 22.78
CA LYS A 469 8.47 4.35 21.79
C LYS A 469 9.89 4.70 21.32
N PRO A 470 10.13 4.81 20.02
CA PRO A 470 11.41 5.26 19.53
C PRO A 470 11.68 6.69 19.97
N SER A 471 12.85 6.95 20.50
CA SER A 471 13.33 8.29 20.74
C SER A 471 14.47 8.62 19.76
N SER A 472 14.61 9.90 19.41
CA SER A 472 15.70 10.42 18.58
C SER A 472 17.10 10.17 19.23
N ASN A 473 17.14 9.86 20.51
CA ASN A 473 18.37 9.69 21.30
C ASN A 473 18.77 8.23 21.56
N LYS A 474 18.19 7.25 20.84
CA LYS A 474 18.41 5.80 21.08
C LYS A 474 17.99 5.30 22.46
N GLU A 475 17.50 6.12 23.36
CA GLU A 475 16.90 5.70 24.61
C GLU A 475 15.48 5.20 24.37
N LYS A 476 15.20 3.99 24.82
CA LYS A 476 13.86 3.39 24.73
C LYS A 476 12.96 4.07 25.77
N GLU A 477 12.04 4.90 25.33
CA GLU A 477 11.00 5.48 26.18
C GLU A 477 9.80 4.53 26.25
N LEU A 478 9.47 4.05 27.46
CA LEU A 478 8.27 3.25 27.68
C LEU A 478 7.05 4.16 27.77
N VAL A 479 6.09 3.91 26.90
CA VAL A 479 4.81 4.63 26.87
C VAL A 479 3.63 3.65 26.81
N PRO A 480 2.43 4.03 27.29
CA PRO A 480 1.24 3.21 27.08
C PRO A 480 0.95 3.04 25.58
N PHE A 481 0.65 1.82 25.13
CA PHE A 481 0.24 1.56 23.74
C PHE A 481 -0.93 2.49 23.33
N SER A 482 -1.83 2.77 24.24
CA SER A 482 -2.98 3.66 24.02
C SER A 482 -2.60 5.10 23.66
N SER A 483 -1.35 5.54 23.90
CA SER A 483 -0.88 6.87 23.52
C SER A 483 -0.35 6.98 22.08
N LEU A 484 -0.31 5.88 21.34
CA LEU A 484 0.30 5.82 20.02
C LEU A 484 -0.67 6.10 18.86
N SER A 485 -1.98 6.16 19.14
CA SER A 485 -3.00 6.56 18.16
C SER A 485 -4.15 7.29 18.83
N LYS A 486 -5.01 7.94 18.04
CA LYS A 486 -6.17 8.69 18.50
C LYS A 486 -7.17 7.81 19.28
N SER A 487 -7.42 6.60 18.82
CA SER A 487 -8.26 5.62 19.52
C SER A 487 -7.53 4.88 20.62
N GLY A 488 -6.19 4.75 20.54
CA GLY A 488 -5.40 3.91 21.43
C GLY A 488 -5.72 2.41 21.32
N LYS A 489 -6.26 1.96 20.17
CA LYS A 489 -6.87 0.64 20.02
C LYS A 489 -6.38 -0.07 18.75
N ILE A 490 -6.59 -1.40 18.74
CA ILE A 490 -6.50 -2.23 17.53
C ILE A 490 -7.92 -2.53 17.05
N VAL A 491 -8.13 -2.47 15.73
CA VAL A 491 -9.43 -2.72 15.10
C VAL A 491 -9.97 -4.12 15.46
N ASN A 492 -11.29 -4.22 15.60
CA ASN A 492 -11.97 -5.48 15.87
C ASN A 492 -13.24 -5.60 15.01
N ALA A 493 -13.26 -6.57 14.11
CA ALA A 493 -14.33 -6.75 13.13
C ALA A 493 -15.68 -7.12 13.80
N TYR A 494 -15.63 -8.01 14.79
CA TYR A 494 -16.83 -8.47 15.50
C TYR A 494 -17.50 -7.33 16.25
N ASN A 495 -16.75 -6.63 17.08
CA ASN A 495 -17.27 -5.48 17.83
C ASN A 495 -17.77 -4.36 16.91
N ALA A 496 -17.08 -4.15 15.79
CA ALA A 496 -17.46 -3.13 14.80
C ALA A 496 -18.80 -3.45 14.14
N LEU A 497 -19.06 -4.72 13.79
CA LEU A 497 -20.35 -5.12 13.24
C LEU A 497 -21.47 -5.02 14.25
N LEU A 498 -21.26 -5.44 15.49
CA LEU A 498 -22.27 -5.29 16.57
C LEU A 498 -22.62 -3.82 16.81
N MET A 499 -21.61 -2.95 16.93
CA MET A 499 -21.84 -1.50 17.11
C MET A 499 -22.54 -0.88 15.90
N ALA A 500 -22.18 -1.32 14.68
CA ALA A 500 -22.84 -0.86 13.45
C ALA A 500 -24.34 -1.24 13.43
N GLU A 501 -24.67 -2.43 13.91
CA GLU A 501 -26.07 -2.86 14.05
C GLU A 501 -26.86 -1.95 14.99
N GLU A 502 -26.31 -1.67 16.18
CA GLU A 502 -26.95 -0.78 17.15
C GLU A 502 -27.16 0.63 16.60
N VAL A 503 -26.13 1.22 15.98
CA VAL A 503 -26.22 2.56 15.38
C VAL A 503 -27.28 2.57 14.27
N SER A 504 -27.30 1.54 13.41
CA SER A 504 -28.28 1.41 12.34
C SER A 504 -29.71 1.28 12.84
N LYS A 505 -29.95 0.48 13.90
CA LYS A 505 -31.27 0.34 14.58
C LYS A 505 -31.73 1.66 15.16
N LYS A 506 -30.90 2.37 15.94
CA LYS A 506 -31.20 3.70 16.47
C LYS A 506 -31.57 4.71 15.39
N LYS A 507 -30.98 4.62 14.22
CA LYS A 507 -31.26 5.52 13.09
C LYS A 507 -32.59 5.21 12.39
N LYS A 508 -32.99 3.92 12.32
CA LYS A 508 -34.30 3.52 11.78
C LYS A 508 -35.45 3.99 12.69
N ASN A 509 -35.26 3.93 14.01
CA ASN A 509 -36.24 4.33 14.97
C ASN A 509 -36.45 5.87 15.11
N LYS A 510 -35.55 6.67 14.52
CA LYS A 510 -35.64 8.14 14.48
C LYS A 510 -36.27 8.69 13.19
N LYS A 511 -36.51 7.82 12.19
CA LYS A 511 -37.26 8.13 10.97
C LYS A 511 -38.69 7.66 11.03
#